data_c080905601c7e7409a4e7e68130ca65f
#
_entry.id   c080905601c7e7409a4e7e68130ca65f
#
_cell.length_a   1.000
_cell.length_b   1.000
_cell.length_c   1.000
_cell.angle_alpha   90.00
_cell.angle_beta   90.00
_cell.angle_gamma   90.00
#
_symmetry.space_group_name_H-M   'P 1'
#
loop_
_entity.id
_entity.type
_entity.pdbx_description
1 polymer ?
#
loop_
_entity_poly.entity_id
_entity_poly.type
_entity_poly.pdbx_seq_one_letter_code
_entity_poly.pdbx_strand_id
1 'polypeptide(L)'
;MGREFRISAFLVGFVALLVATLPLQVRAQPQCPNPPPVTIAPQPPADVCIPSGFKGNPIAFFDDFSWRSFIAMVWPVQQGMRGVPDRSKGIGPVSGPLVFETYKNDWEVFQPSPGDNRPPPAPSPWNSYAGANPCTTSGAPITVNFGDVVLSSFSHFGNMGEAGQPPGPPLVGPLPAQNGTYTRYFTAYNQLEFNQIAAQNLYLRASLPMSDAGFSGGSIDIKAAWMDMSGVKNPQRYYTRTAYMMDPFANPITCKKVTVGLVGLHIVQKTQSRPQWVWSTFEQIDNVPGGASQGPFAYNNGEPTPPMPPSNPNGWPPPPTPSVFNVQRITPINPATIATNKLYQSALQAKGGPWQFYQLVMTQWPLQLNPPNPIPTSQPGTPGNTFPPATPASAFANVVLETFDQRRIQTGCMNCHTGTQTSTDFLWSLGVNAWPPLVTSPATPMLTMLSAQQRTSATSRTRQQTFAAGQVPASFTYLVDLLKSAHQP
;
A
#
# COMPACT_ATOMS: atom_id res chain seq x y z
N MET A 1 54.88 51.80 61.41
CA MET A 1 54.61 50.95 60.25
C MET A 1 53.33 50.18 60.52
N GLY A 2 52.17 50.77 60.19
CA GLY A 2 50.86 50.16 60.43
C GLY A 2 50.24 49.76 59.10
N ARG A 3 49.83 48.52 58.94
CA ARG A 3 49.03 48.06 57.83
C ARG A 3 47.57 47.92 58.31
N GLU A 4 46.71 48.76 57.73
CA GLU A 4 45.26 48.63 57.96
C GLU A 4 44.70 47.49 57.14
N PHE A 5 43.93 46.60 57.82
CA PHE A 5 43.13 45.59 57.17
C PHE A 5 41.73 46.13 56.89
N ARG A 6 41.38 46.23 55.62
CA ARG A 6 39.99 46.55 55.23
C ARG A 6 39.21 45.24 55.09
N ILE A 7 38.19 45.10 55.90
CA ILE A 7 37.18 44.00 55.82
C ILE A 7 36.12 44.41 54.80
N SER A 8 36.07 43.72 53.65
CA SER A 8 34.95 43.85 52.66
C SER A 8 33.84 42.93 53.08
N ALA A 9 32.67 43.49 53.43
CA ALA A 9 31.45 42.75 53.68
C ALA A 9 30.83 42.30 52.35
N PHE A 10 30.69 40.98 52.14
CA PHE A 10 29.93 40.44 51.02
C PHE A 10 28.44 40.38 51.44
N LEU A 11 27.61 41.19 50.74
CA LEU A 11 26.17 41.03 50.81
C LEU A 11 25.76 39.85 49.94
N VAL A 12 25.28 38.78 50.59
CA VAL A 12 24.63 37.66 49.90
C VAL A 12 23.15 38.00 49.71
N GLY A 13 22.82 38.40 48.50
CA GLY A 13 21.43 38.60 48.10
C GLY A 13 20.71 37.28 47.85
N PHE A 14 19.75 36.93 48.69
CA PHE A 14 18.83 35.81 48.45
C PHE A 14 17.83 36.20 47.34
N VAL A 15 18.00 35.69 46.14
CA VAL A 15 16.96 35.77 45.09
C VAL A 15 15.98 34.60 45.32
N ALA A 16 14.82 34.90 45.91
CA ALA A 16 13.72 33.97 46.00
C ALA A 16 13.11 33.74 44.61
N LEU A 17 13.38 32.61 44.00
CA LEU A 17 12.75 32.18 42.74
C LEU A 17 11.29 31.78 43.07
N LEU A 18 10.34 32.66 42.80
CA LEU A 18 8.91 32.32 42.78
C LEU A 18 8.66 31.43 41.53
N VAL A 19 8.68 30.12 41.71
CA VAL A 19 8.17 29.19 40.70
C VAL A 19 6.64 29.29 40.71
N ALA A 20 6.11 30.09 39.80
CA ALA A 20 4.69 30.13 39.53
C ALA A 20 4.31 28.76 38.90
N THR A 21 3.72 27.87 39.67
CA THR A 21 3.08 26.66 39.20
C THR A 21 1.83 27.07 38.39
N LEU A 22 2.00 27.32 37.12
CA LEU A 22 0.86 27.42 36.20
C LEU A 22 0.16 26.03 36.22
N PRO A 23 -1.15 25.97 36.48
CA PRO A 23 -1.87 24.72 36.39
C PRO A 23 -1.74 24.25 34.93
N LEU A 24 -1.17 23.07 34.75
CA LEU A 24 -1.24 22.36 33.47
C LEU A 24 -2.73 22.24 33.14
N GLN A 25 -3.20 23.09 32.23
CA GLN A 25 -4.52 22.91 31.65
C GLN A 25 -4.47 21.57 30.91
N VAL A 26 -4.98 20.55 31.55
CA VAL A 26 -5.32 19.28 30.86
C VAL A 26 -6.35 19.67 29.82
N ARG A 27 -5.88 19.89 28.58
CA ARG A 27 -6.81 20.05 27.45
C ARG A 27 -7.65 18.78 27.44
N ALA A 28 -8.95 18.94 27.71
CA ALA A 28 -9.89 17.85 27.51
C ALA A 28 -9.66 17.28 26.09
N GLN A 29 -9.41 15.98 26.00
CA GLN A 29 -9.31 15.35 24.68
C GLN A 29 -10.59 15.65 23.93
N PRO A 30 -10.49 16.04 22.65
CA PRO A 30 -11.67 16.32 21.85
C PRO A 30 -12.60 15.11 21.92
N GLN A 31 -13.84 15.35 22.32
CA GLN A 31 -14.83 14.31 22.47
C GLN A 31 -15.16 13.76 21.09
N CYS A 32 -14.92 12.47 20.87
CA CYS A 32 -15.23 11.83 19.60
C CYS A 32 -16.76 11.72 19.43
N PRO A 33 -17.33 12.27 18.36
CA PRO A 33 -18.77 12.21 18.14
C PRO A 33 -19.22 10.79 17.78
N ASN A 34 -20.47 10.46 18.16
CA ASN A 34 -21.14 9.21 17.80
C ASN A 34 -22.55 9.50 17.28
N PRO A 35 -22.86 9.23 16.02
CA PRO A 35 -21.97 8.67 14.97
C PRO A 35 -20.87 9.66 14.54
N PRO A 36 -19.77 9.16 13.92
CA PRO A 36 -18.75 10.05 13.38
C PRO A 36 -19.32 10.88 12.22
N PRO A 37 -19.05 12.20 12.16
CA PRO A 37 -19.54 13.05 11.08
C PRO A 37 -18.71 12.84 9.80
N VAL A 38 -19.37 12.88 8.63
CA VAL A 38 -18.66 12.87 7.35
C VAL A 38 -17.73 14.08 7.26
N THR A 39 -16.44 13.80 7.08
CA THR A 39 -15.40 14.82 7.03
C THR A 39 -14.65 14.78 5.69
N ILE A 40 -14.68 15.88 4.94
CA ILE A 40 -13.96 16.06 3.68
C ILE A 40 -12.79 17.01 3.94
N ALA A 41 -11.59 16.49 4.10
CA ALA A 41 -10.39 17.26 4.45
C ALA A 41 -9.13 16.72 3.76
N PRO A 42 -8.15 17.61 3.47
CA PRO A 42 -6.91 17.22 2.77
C PRO A 42 -5.89 16.50 3.65
N GLN A 43 -6.09 16.41 4.95
CA GLN A 43 -5.18 15.72 5.86
C GLN A 43 -5.75 14.38 6.27
N PRO A 44 -4.94 13.30 6.26
CA PRO A 44 -5.34 12.04 6.84
C PRO A 44 -5.56 12.21 8.35
N PRO A 45 -6.50 11.47 8.95
CA PRO A 45 -6.67 11.48 10.39
C PRO A 45 -5.42 10.93 11.09
N ALA A 46 -5.03 11.55 12.20
CA ALA A 46 -3.87 11.11 12.97
C ALA A 46 -4.12 9.79 13.70
N ASP A 47 -5.37 9.55 14.10
CA ASP A 47 -5.80 8.33 14.78
C ASP A 47 -7.32 8.14 14.63
N VAL A 48 -7.79 6.95 14.99
CA VAL A 48 -9.22 6.61 15.01
C VAL A 48 -9.88 7.27 16.23
N CYS A 49 -10.96 8.00 15.99
CA CYS A 49 -11.68 8.71 17.05
C CYS A 49 -12.85 7.89 17.55
N ILE A 50 -12.67 7.17 18.65
CA ILE A 50 -13.72 6.38 19.32
C ILE A 50 -14.11 7.04 20.62
N PRO A 51 -15.42 7.28 20.91
CA PRO A 51 -15.85 7.88 22.18
C PRO A 51 -15.38 7.07 23.39
N SER A 52 -14.95 7.77 24.42
CA SER A 52 -14.57 7.11 25.69
C SER A 52 -15.71 6.27 26.24
N GLY A 53 -15.42 5.04 26.63
CA GLY A 53 -16.42 4.10 27.16
C GLY A 53 -17.38 3.51 26.12
N PHE A 54 -17.14 3.70 24.83
CA PHE A 54 -17.94 3.05 23.78
C PHE A 54 -17.86 1.52 23.88
N LYS A 55 -19.01 0.86 23.97
CA LYS A 55 -19.09 -0.61 24.14
C LYS A 55 -19.68 -1.35 22.93
N GLY A 56 -20.05 -0.63 21.87
CA GLY A 56 -20.60 -1.21 20.66
C GLY A 56 -19.51 -1.71 19.69
N ASN A 57 -19.94 -2.13 18.49
CA ASN A 57 -19.01 -2.45 17.41
C ASN A 57 -18.43 -1.15 16.83
N PRO A 58 -17.11 -0.93 16.90
CA PRO A 58 -16.49 0.33 16.47
C PRO A 58 -16.32 0.49 14.95
N ILE A 59 -16.86 -0.40 14.13
CA ILE A 59 -16.66 -0.44 12.68
C ILE A 59 -16.91 0.92 12.01
N ALA A 60 -17.95 1.65 12.41
CA ALA A 60 -18.27 2.95 11.82
C ALA A 60 -17.16 4.00 12.03
N PHE A 61 -16.44 3.95 13.15
CA PHE A 61 -15.33 4.86 13.44
C PHE A 61 -14.08 4.51 12.63
N PHE A 62 -13.83 3.22 12.41
CA PHE A 62 -12.73 2.76 11.56
C PHE A 62 -13.03 3.00 10.09
N ASP A 63 -14.26 2.82 9.65
CA ASP A 63 -14.68 3.11 8.29
C ASP A 63 -14.65 4.62 8.01
N ASP A 64 -15.01 5.46 8.97
CA ASP A 64 -14.83 6.93 8.91
C ASP A 64 -13.34 7.30 8.77
N PHE A 65 -12.48 6.69 9.59
CA PHE A 65 -11.03 6.86 9.50
C PHE A 65 -10.52 6.51 8.10
N SER A 66 -10.93 5.37 7.55
CA SER A 66 -10.53 4.91 6.22
C SER A 66 -10.97 5.87 5.13
N TRP A 67 -12.22 6.34 5.17
CA TRP A 67 -12.72 7.32 4.21
C TRP A 67 -11.98 8.65 4.28
N ARG A 68 -11.68 9.15 5.46
CA ARG A 68 -10.90 10.37 5.64
C ARG A 68 -9.46 10.20 5.14
N SER A 69 -8.87 9.02 5.35
CA SER A 69 -7.57 8.68 4.77
C SER A 69 -7.64 8.63 3.25
N PHE A 70 -8.65 7.98 2.67
CA PHE A 70 -8.87 7.96 1.22
C PHE A 70 -8.98 9.37 0.65
N ILE A 71 -9.83 10.21 1.22
CA ILE A 71 -10.03 11.60 0.77
C ILE A 71 -8.72 12.38 0.79
N ALA A 72 -7.91 12.23 1.84
CA ALA A 72 -6.61 12.89 1.92
C ALA A 72 -5.62 12.38 0.86
N MET A 73 -5.62 11.07 0.58
CA MET A 73 -4.76 10.48 -0.45
C MET A 73 -5.13 10.93 -1.85
N VAL A 74 -6.43 11.04 -2.13
CA VAL A 74 -6.93 11.47 -3.45
C VAL A 74 -7.13 12.98 -3.57
N TRP A 75 -6.62 13.76 -2.62
CA TRP A 75 -6.61 15.21 -2.71
C TRP A 75 -5.62 15.67 -3.76
N PRO A 76 -5.92 16.77 -4.53
CA PRO A 76 -4.93 17.35 -5.43
C PRO A 76 -3.66 17.75 -4.68
N VAL A 77 -2.50 17.41 -5.23
CA VAL A 77 -1.22 17.77 -4.63
C VAL A 77 -0.84 19.21 -4.97
N GLN A 78 -0.15 19.89 -4.08
CA GLN A 78 0.44 21.19 -4.34
C GLN A 78 1.57 21.05 -5.37
N GLN A 79 1.52 21.84 -6.44
CA GLN A 79 2.47 21.77 -7.53
C GLN A 79 3.93 21.86 -7.04
N GLY A 80 4.73 20.87 -7.42
CA GLY A 80 6.14 20.75 -7.06
C GLY A 80 6.41 20.31 -5.62
N MET A 81 5.38 20.07 -4.81
CA MET A 81 5.50 19.69 -3.40
C MET A 81 5.04 18.24 -3.19
N ARG A 82 5.94 17.28 -3.29
CA ARG A 82 5.67 15.84 -3.15
C ARG A 82 4.93 15.52 -1.83
N GLY A 83 3.78 14.86 -1.92
CA GLY A 83 2.97 14.44 -0.78
C GLY A 83 2.21 15.54 -0.04
N VAL A 84 2.27 16.80 -0.50
CA VAL A 84 1.64 17.94 0.17
C VAL A 84 0.32 18.29 -0.51
N PRO A 85 -0.84 18.19 0.17
CA PRO A 85 -2.11 18.55 -0.42
C PRO A 85 -2.23 20.04 -0.72
N ASP A 86 -2.78 20.39 -1.86
CA ASP A 86 -3.12 21.77 -2.21
C ASP A 86 -4.41 22.19 -1.49
N ARG A 87 -4.25 22.92 -0.41
CA ARG A 87 -5.38 23.38 0.42
C ARG A 87 -6.25 24.45 -0.24
N SER A 88 -5.79 25.03 -1.34
CA SER A 88 -6.58 25.99 -2.12
C SER A 88 -7.58 25.31 -3.04
N LYS A 89 -7.45 23.98 -3.24
CA LYS A 89 -8.31 23.15 -4.09
C LYS A 89 -9.27 22.31 -3.26
N GLY A 90 -10.38 21.92 -3.89
CA GLY A 90 -11.31 20.94 -3.35
C GLY A 90 -11.10 19.55 -3.96
N ILE A 91 -11.86 18.59 -3.44
CA ILE A 91 -11.85 17.18 -3.91
C ILE A 91 -12.75 16.94 -5.14
N GLY A 92 -13.28 17.96 -5.78
CA GLY A 92 -14.19 17.84 -6.94
C GLY A 92 -13.53 17.27 -8.19
N PRO A 93 -13.87 17.78 -9.38
CA PRO A 93 -13.20 17.38 -10.61
C PRO A 93 -11.69 17.61 -10.51
N VAL A 94 -10.92 16.55 -10.73
CA VAL A 94 -9.47 16.56 -10.50
C VAL A 94 -8.75 16.84 -11.82
N SER A 95 -7.88 17.84 -11.80
CA SER A 95 -6.90 18.08 -12.85
C SER A 95 -5.49 18.05 -12.23
N GLY A 96 -4.66 17.12 -12.67
CA GLY A 96 -3.29 16.98 -12.18
C GLY A 96 -3.09 15.84 -11.19
N PRO A 97 -1.88 15.71 -10.63
CA PRO A 97 -1.55 14.61 -9.74
C PRO A 97 -2.20 14.74 -8.36
N LEU A 98 -2.41 13.59 -7.73
CA LEU A 98 -2.92 13.46 -6.38
C LEU A 98 -1.79 13.29 -5.36
N VAL A 99 -2.11 13.47 -4.09
CA VAL A 99 -1.14 13.34 -3.00
C VAL A 99 -0.44 11.99 -3.05
N PHE A 100 -1.18 10.86 -3.10
CA PHE A 100 -0.59 9.52 -3.08
C PHE A 100 0.27 9.20 -4.31
N GLU A 101 -0.06 9.77 -5.48
CA GLU A 101 0.68 9.52 -6.71
C GLU A 101 2.08 10.14 -6.70
N THR A 102 2.31 11.09 -5.81
CA THR A 102 3.62 11.73 -5.64
C THR A 102 4.42 11.15 -4.47
N TYR A 103 3.92 10.14 -3.78
CA TYR A 103 4.71 9.40 -2.79
C TYR A 103 5.91 8.70 -3.43
N LYS A 104 6.90 8.30 -2.65
CA LYS A 104 8.05 7.53 -3.16
C LYS A 104 7.58 6.15 -3.60
N ASN A 105 7.71 5.90 -4.89
CA ASN A 105 7.37 4.60 -5.48
C ASN A 105 8.39 3.52 -5.07
N ASP A 106 7.98 2.26 -5.08
CA ASP A 106 8.83 1.12 -4.77
C ASP A 106 10.11 1.07 -5.63
N TRP A 107 10.00 1.34 -6.94
CA TRP A 107 11.17 1.39 -7.82
C TRP A 107 12.11 2.57 -7.51
N GLU A 108 11.64 3.65 -6.85
CA GLU A 108 12.49 4.75 -6.37
C GLU A 108 13.24 4.37 -5.09
N VAL A 109 12.68 3.46 -4.30
CA VAL A 109 13.23 3.00 -3.02
C VAL A 109 14.16 1.82 -3.21
N PHE A 110 13.71 0.79 -3.93
CA PHE A 110 14.45 -0.44 -4.16
C PHE A 110 15.15 -0.41 -5.51
N GLN A 111 16.23 0.37 -5.56
CA GLN A 111 17.01 0.54 -6.79
C GLN A 111 17.65 -0.79 -7.24
N PRO A 112 17.84 -1.00 -8.55
CA PRO A 112 18.51 -2.19 -9.04
C PRO A 112 19.99 -2.22 -8.59
N SER A 113 20.47 -3.43 -8.27
CA SER A 113 21.90 -3.65 -8.06
C SER A 113 22.68 -3.34 -9.34
N PRO A 114 23.85 -2.69 -9.24
CA PRO A 114 24.70 -2.43 -10.40
C PRO A 114 25.36 -3.71 -10.97
N GLY A 115 25.07 -4.87 -10.41
CA GLY A 115 25.67 -6.15 -10.78
C GLY A 115 26.79 -6.57 -9.83
N ASP A 116 27.40 -7.74 -10.12
CA ASP A 116 28.54 -8.31 -9.37
C ASP A 116 28.30 -8.45 -7.86
N ASN A 117 27.06 -8.76 -7.47
CA ASN A 117 26.63 -8.86 -6.07
C ASN A 117 26.85 -7.58 -5.23
N ARG A 118 27.01 -6.44 -5.86
CA ARG A 118 27.11 -5.17 -5.16
C ARG A 118 25.73 -4.70 -4.73
N PRO A 119 25.60 -4.10 -3.53
CA PRO A 119 24.34 -3.53 -3.10
C PRO A 119 23.89 -2.39 -4.03
N PRO A 120 22.56 -2.16 -4.15
CA PRO A 120 22.03 -1.02 -4.88
C PRO A 120 22.49 0.30 -4.21
N PRO A 121 22.49 1.39 -4.97
CA PRO A 121 22.68 2.71 -4.37
C PRO A 121 21.54 3.02 -3.40
N ALA A 122 21.80 3.91 -2.45
CA ALA A 122 20.75 4.44 -1.59
C ALA A 122 19.67 5.14 -2.41
N PRO A 123 18.42 5.08 -1.99
CA PRO A 123 17.33 5.79 -2.67
C PRO A 123 17.60 7.30 -2.69
N SER A 124 17.26 7.95 -3.79
CA SER A 124 17.39 9.40 -3.94
C SER A 124 16.56 10.15 -2.90
N PRO A 125 16.98 11.35 -2.46
CA PRO A 125 16.22 12.15 -1.49
C PRO A 125 14.75 12.33 -1.86
N TRP A 126 13.90 12.62 -0.86
CA TRP A 126 12.44 12.70 -1.01
C TRP A 126 11.98 13.47 -2.25
N ASN A 127 12.49 14.68 -2.46
CA ASN A 127 12.06 15.54 -3.56
C ASN A 127 12.76 15.25 -4.90
N SER A 128 13.66 14.27 -4.95
CA SER A 128 14.35 13.87 -6.18
C SER A 128 13.57 12.80 -6.93
N TYR A 129 13.60 12.87 -8.25
CA TYR A 129 13.13 11.83 -9.18
C TYR A 129 14.30 11.15 -9.90
N ALA A 130 15.53 11.41 -9.44
CA ALA A 130 16.72 10.77 -9.98
C ALA A 130 16.77 9.29 -9.57
N GLY A 131 17.39 8.49 -10.42
CA GLY A 131 17.54 7.05 -10.22
C GLY A 131 17.04 6.26 -11.43
N ALA A 132 17.31 4.96 -11.42
CA ALA A 132 16.78 4.06 -12.44
C ALA A 132 15.26 3.95 -12.28
N ASN A 133 14.54 4.01 -13.39
CA ASN A 133 13.11 3.74 -13.42
C ASN A 133 12.83 2.59 -14.39
N PRO A 134 11.67 1.91 -14.30
CA PRO A 134 11.36 0.76 -15.14
C PRO A 134 11.41 1.01 -16.65
N CYS A 135 11.37 2.26 -17.07
CA CYS A 135 11.38 2.67 -18.46
C CYS A 135 12.75 3.13 -18.99
N THR A 136 13.81 3.09 -18.18
CA THR A 136 15.16 3.60 -18.59
C THR A 136 15.93 2.68 -19.51
N THR A 137 15.48 1.47 -19.70
CA THR A 137 16.19 0.41 -20.44
C THR A 137 15.78 0.28 -21.89
N SER A 138 14.74 0.98 -22.31
CA SER A 138 14.45 1.14 -23.74
C SER A 138 15.48 2.06 -24.38
N GLY A 139 15.73 1.91 -25.67
CA GLY A 139 16.69 2.76 -26.40
C GLY A 139 16.41 4.28 -26.33
N ALA A 140 15.33 4.69 -25.67
CA ALA A 140 14.98 6.06 -25.34
C ALA A 140 14.51 6.12 -23.87
N PRO A 141 15.41 6.31 -22.90
CA PRO A 141 15.04 6.42 -21.49
C PRO A 141 14.13 7.62 -21.29
N ILE A 142 13.03 7.42 -20.52
CA ILE A 142 12.16 8.52 -20.12
C ILE A 142 12.73 9.21 -18.87
N THR A 143 12.57 10.52 -18.82
CA THR A 143 12.76 11.29 -17.59
C THR A 143 11.45 11.33 -16.83
N VAL A 144 11.44 10.84 -15.60
CA VAL A 144 10.29 10.91 -14.71
C VAL A 144 10.32 12.23 -13.98
N ASN A 145 9.22 12.97 -14.03
CA ASN A 145 9.06 14.28 -13.41
C ASN A 145 8.00 14.23 -12.30
N PHE A 146 7.82 15.38 -11.63
CA PHE A 146 6.79 15.53 -10.62
C PHE A 146 5.41 15.14 -11.14
N GLY A 147 4.80 14.19 -10.46
CA GLY A 147 3.46 13.70 -10.77
C GLY A 147 3.38 12.71 -11.94
N ASP A 148 4.48 12.34 -12.58
CA ASP A 148 4.46 11.22 -13.52
C ASP A 148 4.24 9.90 -12.77
N VAL A 149 3.40 9.04 -13.34
CA VAL A 149 3.17 7.67 -12.85
C VAL A 149 3.81 6.68 -13.80
N VAL A 150 4.59 5.76 -13.25
CA VAL A 150 5.22 4.66 -13.98
C VAL A 150 4.64 3.35 -13.48
N LEU A 151 4.05 2.57 -14.38
CA LEU A 151 3.37 1.32 -14.10
C LEU A 151 4.10 0.17 -14.77
N SER A 152 4.85 -0.59 -13.98
CA SER A 152 5.64 -1.73 -14.46
C SER A 152 5.17 -3.07 -13.93
N SER A 153 4.48 -3.10 -12.78
CA SER A 153 4.12 -4.34 -12.10
C SER A 153 2.76 -4.89 -12.56
N PHE A 154 2.71 -6.22 -12.72
CA PHE A 154 1.48 -7.00 -12.96
C PHE A 154 0.89 -7.58 -11.67
N SER A 155 1.52 -7.37 -10.53
CA SER A 155 1.10 -7.88 -9.25
C SER A 155 1.25 -6.81 -8.18
N HIS A 156 0.33 -6.76 -7.22
CA HIS A 156 0.47 -5.84 -6.09
C HIS A 156 1.54 -6.28 -5.08
N PHE A 157 2.10 -7.46 -5.22
CA PHE A 157 3.30 -7.88 -4.51
C PHE A 157 4.60 -7.34 -5.13
N GLY A 158 4.50 -6.46 -6.13
CA GLY A 158 5.66 -5.96 -6.85
C GLY A 158 6.42 -7.10 -7.53
N ASN A 159 7.72 -7.14 -7.34
CA ASN A 159 8.58 -8.16 -7.96
C ASN A 159 8.35 -9.59 -7.43
N MET A 160 7.65 -9.78 -6.32
CA MET A 160 7.47 -11.10 -5.74
C MET A 160 6.50 -11.99 -6.52
N GLY A 161 5.41 -11.43 -7.01
CA GLY A 161 4.51 -12.17 -7.89
C GLY A 161 5.18 -12.54 -9.21
N GLU A 162 6.25 -11.87 -9.53
CA GLU A 162 7.01 -12.03 -10.77
C GLU A 162 8.15 -13.03 -10.66
N ALA A 163 8.87 -13.00 -9.54
CA ALA A 163 10.11 -13.74 -9.39
C ALA A 163 9.96 -15.06 -8.62
N GLY A 164 8.90 -15.20 -7.85
CA GLY A 164 8.81 -16.24 -6.85
C GLY A 164 7.80 -17.29 -7.12
N GLN A 165 7.36 -17.43 -8.36
CA GLN A 165 6.45 -18.52 -8.66
C GLN A 165 7.20 -19.84 -8.58
N PRO A 166 7.11 -20.59 -7.45
CA PRO A 166 7.22 -22.02 -7.53
C PRO A 166 6.14 -22.50 -8.50
N PRO A 167 6.26 -23.68 -9.10
CA PRO A 167 5.22 -24.20 -10.00
C PRO A 167 3.87 -24.17 -9.28
N GLY A 168 3.08 -23.12 -9.56
CA GLY A 168 1.79 -22.85 -8.94
C GLY A 168 1.26 -21.47 -9.30
N PRO A 169 -0.06 -21.25 -9.27
CA PRO A 169 -0.65 -20.00 -9.72
C PRO A 169 -0.29 -18.86 -8.78
N PRO A 170 -0.04 -17.65 -9.31
CA PRO A 170 0.08 -16.45 -8.49
C PRO A 170 -1.21 -16.21 -7.70
N LEU A 171 -1.06 -15.87 -6.43
CA LEU A 171 -2.18 -15.55 -5.57
C LEU A 171 -2.90 -14.28 -6.03
N VAL A 172 -2.17 -13.37 -6.69
CA VAL A 172 -2.67 -12.08 -7.20
C VAL A 172 -1.96 -11.71 -8.49
N GLY A 173 -2.75 -11.23 -9.46
CA GLY A 173 -2.23 -10.87 -10.77
C GLY A 173 -1.53 -12.03 -11.53
N PRO A 174 -1.26 -11.85 -12.80
CA PRO A 174 -1.75 -10.80 -13.68
C PRO A 174 -3.26 -10.88 -13.89
N LEU A 175 -3.95 -9.81 -13.64
CA LEU A 175 -5.41 -9.72 -13.74
C LEU A 175 -5.80 -9.01 -15.04
N PRO A 176 -6.50 -9.66 -15.98
CA PRO A 176 -7.04 -9.01 -17.16
C PRO A 176 -8.37 -8.30 -16.87
N ALA A 177 -8.54 -7.12 -17.42
CA ALA A 177 -9.82 -6.44 -17.51
C ALA A 177 -10.61 -6.94 -18.73
N GLN A 178 -11.93 -6.65 -18.78
CA GLN A 178 -12.82 -7.07 -19.87
C GLN A 178 -12.45 -6.46 -21.24
N ASN A 179 -11.66 -5.39 -21.25
CA ASN A 179 -11.11 -4.82 -22.48
C ASN A 179 -9.87 -5.55 -23.01
N GLY A 180 -9.46 -6.66 -22.40
CA GLY A 180 -8.33 -7.47 -22.85
C GLY A 180 -6.96 -6.89 -22.48
N THR A 181 -6.89 -5.97 -21.52
CA THR A 181 -5.63 -5.42 -21.01
C THR A 181 -5.34 -5.90 -19.60
N TYR A 182 -4.06 -5.97 -19.22
CA TYR A 182 -3.68 -6.33 -17.87
C TYR A 182 -3.76 -5.12 -16.92
N THR A 183 -4.34 -5.35 -15.74
CA THR A 183 -4.24 -4.44 -14.61
C THR A 183 -2.78 -4.26 -14.22
N ARG A 184 -2.40 -3.03 -13.87
CA ARG A 184 -1.06 -2.67 -13.38
C ARG A 184 -1.14 -2.21 -11.94
N TYR A 185 -0.05 -2.39 -11.25
CA TYR A 185 0.03 -2.10 -9.82
C TYR A 185 1.14 -1.11 -9.51
N PHE A 186 0.94 -0.38 -8.43
CA PHE A 186 1.77 0.71 -7.97
C PHE A 186 1.87 0.63 -6.45
N THR A 187 3.06 0.70 -5.89
CA THR A 187 3.30 0.76 -4.44
C THR A 187 4.10 2.01 -4.13
N ALA A 188 3.72 2.72 -3.07
CA ALA A 188 4.40 3.95 -2.71
C ALA A 188 4.28 4.26 -1.21
N TYR A 189 5.27 4.98 -0.70
CA TYR A 189 5.47 5.31 0.72
C TYR A 189 5.41 6.81 0.93
N ASN A 190 4.75 7.26 2.01
CA ASN A 190 4.77 8.66 2.37
C ASN A 190 6.15 9.10 2.86
N GLN A 191 6.33 10.41 3.04
CA GLN A 191 7.64 10.97 3.41
C GLN A 191 8.18 10.41 4.73
N LEU A 192 7.31 10.21 5.71
CA LEU A 192 7.72 9.73 7.03
C LEU A 192 8.27 8.31 6.95
N GLU A 193 7.57 7.43 6.27
CA GLU A 193 7.97 6.05 6.06
C GLU A 193 9.24 5.96 5.19
N PHE A 194 9.26 6.65 4.06
CA PHE A 194 10.43 6.73 3.19
C PHE A 194 11.69 7.22 3.92
N ASN A 195 11.58 8.28 4.71
CA ASN A 195 12.72 8.81 5.44
C ASN A 195 13.28 7.78 6.44
N GLN A 196 12.43 6.99 7.07
CA GLN A 196 12.88 5.92 7.97
C GLN A 196 13.53 4.77 7.20
N ILE A 197 12.96 4.35 6.06
CA ILE A 197 13.56 3.35 5.17
C ILE A 197 14.97 3.79 4.74
N ALA A 198 15.11 5.03 4.30
CA ALA A 198 16.39 5.57 3.84
C ALA A 198 17.40 5.72 4.97
N ALA A 199 17.01 6.29 6.12
CA ALA A 199 17.89 6.56 7.24
C ALA A 199 18.43 5.28 7.91
N GLN A 200 17.62 4.23 7.94
CA GLN A 200 17.98 2.94 8.52
C GLN A 200 18.47 1.93 7.48
N ASN A 201 18.58 2.33 6.21
CA ASN A 201 18.97 1.47 5.09
C ASN A 201 18.09 0.21 4.96
N LEU A 202 16.78 0.29 5.26
CA LEU A 202 15.89 -0.87 5.23
C LEU A 202 15.66 -1.43 3.81
N TYR A 203 16.13 -0.75 2.77
CA TYR A 203 16.24 -1.26 1.41
C TYR A 203 17.33 -2.33 1.25
N LEU A 204 18.18 -2.53 2.29
CA LEU A 204 19.16 -3.62 2.38
C LEU A 204 18.68 -4.66 3.39
N ARG A 205 18.63 -5.91 3.00
CA ARG A 205 18.19 -7.02 3.86
C ARG A 205 19.04 -7.16 5.12
N ALA A 206 20.35 -6.92 5.00
CA ALA A 206 21.25 -6.98 6.14
C ALA A 206 20.96 -5.90 7.20
N SER A 207 20.23 -4.85 6.83
CA SER A 207 19.83 -3.77 7.74
C SER A 207 18.43 -3.98 8.34
N LEU A 208 17.68 -4.99 7.89
CA LEU A 208 16.40 -5.30 8.51
C LEU A 208 16.63 -5.76 9.95
N PRO A 209 15.97 -5.17 10.94
CA PRO A 209 16.19 -5.53 12.34
C PRO A 209 15.74 -6.95 12.62
N MET A 210 16.31 -7.57 13.64
CA MET A 210 15.86 -8.90 14.13
C MET A 210 14.53 -8.83 14.90
N SER A 211 14.14 -7.64 15.30
CA SER A 211 12.88 -7.33 15.95
C SER A 211 12.09 -6.34 15.12
N ASP A 212 11.19 -5.60 15.70
CA ASP A 212 10.32 -4.64 15.02
C ASP A 212 11.10 -3.52 14.28
N ALA A 213 10.81 -3.30 13.00
CA ALA A 213 11.27 -2.13 12.25
C ALA A 213 10.68 -0.82 12.81
N GLY A 214 9.53 -0.91 13.48
CA GLY A 214 8.96 0.15 14.28
C GLY A 214 8.74 1.45 13.53
N PHE A 215 8.03 1.43 12.41
CA PHE A 215 7.67 2.68 11.73
C PHE A 215 6.92 3.63 12.66
N SER A 216 7.13 4.92 12.46
CA SER A 216 6.49 5.95 13.26
C SER A 216 4.98 6.07 12.96
N GLY A 217 4.18 6.44 13.96
CA GLY A 217 2.79 6.80 13.74
C GLY A 217 2.66 7.93 12.71
N GLY A 218 1.76 7.75 11.74
CA GLY A 218 1.65 8.62 10.57
C GLY A 218 2.34 8.08 9.30
N SER A 219 3.09 6.97 9.38
CA SER A 219 3.56 6.26 8.18
C SER A 219 2.39 5.74 7.37
N ILE A 220 2.48 5.84 6.04
CA ILE A 220 1.42 5.42 5.11
C ILE A 220 2.05 4.70 3.92
N ASP A 221 1.67 3.42 3.74
CA ASP A 221 1.95 2.60 2.57
C ASP A 221 0.70 2.57 1.67
N ILE A 222 0.89 2.75 0.37
CA ILE A 222 -0.16 2.77 -0.65
C ILE A 222 0.09 1.66 -1.67
N LYS A 223 -0.98 0.92 -2.01
CA LYS A 223 -1.00 0.03 -3.17
C LYS A 223 -2.20 0.34 -4.03
N ALA A 224 -1.96 0.71 -5.28
CA ALA A 224 -3.00 1.09 -6.23
C ALA A 224 -3.05 0.14 -7.42
N ALA A 225 -4.25 -0.22 -7.86
CA ALA A 225 -4.53 -0.98 -9.06
C ALA A 225 -5.07 -0.05 -10.14
N TRP A 226 -4.50 -0.15 -11.34
CA TRP A 226 -4.79 0.69 -12.49
C TRP A 226 -5.17 -0.15 -13.71
N MET A 227 -6.21 0.27 -14.40
CA MET A 227 -6.69 -0.35 -15.63
C MET A 227 -6.45 0.58 -16.82
N ASP A 228 -6.04 0.03 -17.95
CA ASP A 228 -6.05 0.75 -19.23
C ASP A 228 -7.49 1.14 -19.60
N MET A 229 -7.71 2.40 -19.94
CA MET A 229 -9.04 2.93 -20.22
C MET A 229 -9.47 2.77 -21.67
N SER A 230 -8.69 2.08 -22.50
CA SER A 230 -9.04 1.81 -23.90
C SER A 230 -10.36 1.04 -23.99
N GLY A 231 -11.34 1.56 -24.73
CA GLY A 231 -12.64 0.94 -24.94
C GLY A 231 -13.59 0.97 -23.72
N VAL A 232 -13.22 1.62 -22.61
CA VAL A 232 -14.11 1.77 -21.44
C VAL A 232 -15.25 2.74 -21.76
N LYS A 233 -16.49 2.29 -21.55
CA LYS A 233 -17.69 3.04 -21.97
C LYS A 233 -18.00 4.26 -21.10
N ASN A 234 -17.69 4.21 -19.80
CA ASN A 234 -18.03 5.25 -18.83
C ASN A 234 -16.76 5.82 -18.15
N PRO A 235 -15.77 6.34 -18.88
CA PRO A 235 -14.49 6.76 -18.31
C PRO A 235 -14.61 7.87 -17.28
N GLN A 236 -15.66 8.72 -17.35
CA GLN A 236 -15.93 9.81 -16.41
C GLN A 236 -16.27 9.33 -14.99
N ARG A 237 -16.57 8.04 -14.81
CA ARG A 237 -16.83 7.46 -13.49
C ARG A 237 -15.54 7.01 -12.78
N TYR A 238 -14.43 7.02 -13.49
CA TYR A 238 -13.11 6.68 -12.96
C TYR A 238 -12.27 7.94 -12.75
N TYR A 239 -11.44 7.92 -11.75
CA TYR A 239 -10.31 8.82 -11.75
C TYR A 239 -9.33 8.33 -12.81
N THR A 240 -9.04 9.19 -13.79
CA THR A 240 -8.17 8.85 -14.92
C THR A 240 -6.98 9.77 -15.02
N ARG A 241 -5.88 9.22 -15.50
CA ARG A 241 -4.68 9.99 -15.81
C ARG A 241 -3.84 9.32 -16.88
N THR A 242 -2.89 10.07 -17.44
CA THR A 242 -1.85 9.52 -18.29
C THR A 242 -0.74 8.93 -17.41
N ALA A 243 -0.35 7.69 -17.68
CA ALA A 243 0.77 7.01 -17.04
C ALA A 243 1.75 6.47 -18.10
N TYR A 244 3.00 6.30 -17.72
CA TYR A 244 3.96 5.49 -18.46
C TYR A 244 3.74 4.03 -18.11
N MET A 245 3.24 3.26 -19.03
CA MET A 245 3.02 1.83 -18.85
C MET A 245 4.08 1.05 -19.61
N MET A 246 4.82 0.22 -18.87
CA MET A 246 5.85 -0.64 -19.45
C MET A 246 5.21 -1.78 -20.23
N ASP A 247 5.70 -2.00 -21.44
CA ASP A 247 5.36 -3.13 -22.30
C ASP A 247 6.53 -4.13 -22.32
N PRO A 248 6.48 -5.19 -21.50
CA PRO A 248 7.56 -6.16 -21.39
C PRO A 248 7.63 -7.10 -22.59
N PHE A 249 6.58 -7.12 -23.41
CA PHE A 249 6.49 -7.97 -24.61
C PHE A 249 7.11 -7.31 -25.84
N ALA A 250 7.35 -6.01 -25.77
CA ALA A 250 8.05 -5.29 -26.84
C ALA A 250 9.55 -5.66 -26.85
N ASN A 251 10.15 -5.75 -28.02
CA ASN A 251 11.59 -5.94 -28.17
C ASN A 251 12.19 -4.82 -29.04
N PRO A 252 12.96 -3.88 -28.47
CA PRO A 252 13.27 -3.76 -27.04
C PRO A 252 12.04 -3.40 -26.19
N ILE A 253 12.11 -3.68 -24.87
CA ILE A 253 11.09 -3.25 -23.91
C ILE A 253 10.86 -1.74 -24.03
N THR A 254 9.62 -1.32 -24.08
CA THR A 254 9.24 0.10 -24.25
C THR A 254 8.27 0.53 -23.15
N CYS A 255 8.20 1.84 -22.93
CA CYS A 255 7.13 2.44 -22.15
C CYS A 255 6.25 3.30 -23.05
N LYS A 256 4.95 3.10 -22.94
CA LYS A 256 3.95 3.87 -23.68
C LYS A 256 3.20 4.77 -22.72
N LYS A 257 2.84 5.97 -23.17
CA LYS A 257 1.86 6.80 -22.47
C LYS A 257 0.47 6.25 -22.74
N VAL A 258 -0.22 5.87 -21.67
CA VAL A 258 -1.55 5.27 -21.71
C VAL A 258 -2.46 6.02 -20.73
N THR A 259 -3.71 6.25 -21.09
CA THR A 259 -4.72 6.71 -20.14
C THR A 259 -5.16 5.53 -19.28
N VAL A 260 -4.96 5.65 -17.98
CA VAL A 260 -5.33 4.62 -17.01
C VAL A 260 -6.38 5.14 -16.04
N GLY A 261 -7.18 4.23 -15.48
CA GLY A 261 -8.19 4.50 -14.45
C GLY A 261 -7.86 3.76 -13.17
N LEU A 262 -8.03 4.44 -12.04
CA LEU A 262 -7.88 3.83 -10.72
C LEU A 262 -9.04 2.87 -10.48
N VAL A 263 -8.75 1.61 -10.18
CA VAL A 263 -9.76 0.56 -9.94
C VAL A 263 -9.71 -0.04 -8.54
N GLY A 264 -8.58 0.09 -7.85
CA GLY A 264 -8.42 -0.37 -6.46
C GLY A 264 -7.36 0.42 -5.73
N LEU A 265 -7.51 0.57 -4.42
CA LEU A 265 -6.57 1.29 -3.57
C LEU A 265 -6.52 0.69 -2.17
N HIS A 266 -5.34 0.23 -1.75
CA HIS A 266 -5.04 -0.04 -0.35
C HIS A 266 -4.37 1.19 0.26
N ILE A 267 -4.79 1.51 1.47
CA ILE A 267 -4.17 2.53 2.33
C ILE A 267 -3.88 1.86 3.66
N VAL A 268 -2.60 1.71 3.96
CA VAL A 268 -2.13 1.13 5.21
C VAL A 268 -1.52 2.25 6.02
N GLN A 269 -2.17 2.63 7.12
CA GLN A 269 -1.76 3.79 7.92
C GLN A 269 -1.46 3.38 9.35
N LYS A 270 -0.24 3.69 9.81
CA LYS A 270 0.15 3.48 11.19
C LYS A 270 -0.35 4.62 12.07
N THR A 271 -1.00 4.29 13.19
CA THR A 271 -1.46 5.27 14.17
C THR A 271 -0.87 4.98 15.53
N GLN A 272 -0.94 5.96 16.44
CA GLN A 272 -0.45 5.76 17.79
C GLN A 272 -1.24 4.69 18.53
N SER A 273 -2.57 4.64 18.34
CA SER A 273 -3.42 3.64 18.99
C SER A 273 -3.44 2.29 18.27
N ARG A 274 -2.90 2.21 17.06
CA ARG A 274 -2.84 0.99 16.23
C ARG A 274 -1.45 0.83 15.61
N PRO A 275 -0.45 0.44 16.42
CA PRO A 275 0.94 0.29 15.96
C PRO A 275 1.13 -0.87 14.98
N GLN A 276 0.16 -1.78 14.85
CA GLN A 276 0.13 -2.81 13.81
C GLN A 276 -0.72 -2.40 12.61
N TRP A 277 -0.88 -1.08 12.42
CA TRP A 277 -1.54 -0.41 11.31
C TRP A 277 -3.07 -0.52 11.31
N VAL A 278 -3.69 0.40 10.61
CA VAL A 278 -5.08 0.35 10.15
C VAL A 278 -5.03 0.08 8.64
N TRP A 279 -5.72 -0.97 8.22
CA TRP A 279 -5.69 -1.51 6.86
C TRP A 279 -7.00 -1.17 6.16
N SER A 280 -6.95 -0.33 5.13
CA SER A 280 -8.12 0.12 4.40
C SER A 280 -8.04 -0.33 2.95
N THR A 281 -9.14 -0.83 2.38
CA THR A 281 -9.18 -1.24 0.99
C THR A 281 -10.40 -0.67 0.27
N PHE A 282 -10.16 0.01 -0.84
CA PHE A 282 -11.14 0.69 -1.67
C PHE A 282 -11.18 0.11 -3.07
N GLU A 283 -12.35 0.16 -3.69
CA GLU A 283 -12.60 -0.24 -5.07
C GLU A 283 -13.44 0.78 -5.81
N GLN A 284 -13.31 0.78 -7.13
CA GLN A 284 -14.25 1.44 -8.01
C GLN A 284 -15.51 0.55 -8.13
N ILE A 285 -16.72 1.14 -8.04
CA ILE A 285 -17.98 0.38 -7.96
C ILE A 285 -18.36 -0.36 -9.25
N ASP A 286 -17.78 0.01 -10.38
CA ASP A 286 -17.98 -0.65 -11.67
C ASP A 286 -16.98 -1.80 -11.92
N ASN A 287 -16.22 -2.25 -10.92
CA ASN A 287 -15.34 -3.39 -11.10
C ASN A 287 -16.09 -4.69 -11.37
N VAL A 288 -17.06 -5.01 -10.51
CA VAL A 288 -17.87 -6.24 -10.58
C VAL A 288 -19.30 -6.00 -10.09
N PRO A 289 -20.26 -6.87 -10.47
CA PRO A 289 -21.61 -6.84 -9.92
C PRO A 289 -21.66 -7.01 -8.39
N GLY A 290 -22.76 -6.61 -7.79
CA GLY A 290 -23.04 -6.80 -6.35
C GLY A 290 -22.82 -5.57 -5.48
N GLY A 291 -22.53 -4.42 -6.09
CA GLY A 291 -22.47 -3.11 -5.45
C GLY A 291 -23.63 -2.20 -5.89
N ALA A 292 -23.41 -0.89 -5.76
CA ALA A 292 -24.40 0.14 -6.18
C ALA A 292 -24.46 0.36 -7.69
N SER A 293 -23.55 -0.23 -8.47
CA SER A 293 -23.47 -0.06 -9.92
C SER A 293 -24.36 -1.06 -10.68
N GLN A 294 -24.86 -0.61 -11.82
CA GLN A 294 -25.57 -1.44 -12.80
C GLN A 294 -24.67 -1.83 -13.99
N GLY A 295 -23.39 -1.52 -13.93
CA GLY A 295 -22.44 -1.75 -15.02
C GLY A 295 -22.48 -0.69 -16.13
N PRO A 296 -21.76 -0.90 -17.22
CA PRO A 296 -20.92 -2.06 -17.51
C PRO A 296 -19.75 -2.20 -16.54
N PHE A 297 -19.33 -3.45 -16.26
CA PHE A 297 -18.28 -3.72 -15.29
C PHE A 297 -16.93 -3.95 -15.97
N ALA A 298 -15.88 -3.46 -15.32
CA ALA A 298 -14.52 -3.54 -15.83
C ALA A 298 -13.94 -4.96 -15.82
N TYR A 299 -14.36 -5.80 -14.88
CA TYR A 299 -13.85 -7.16 -14.67
C TYR A 299 -14.92 -8.24 -14.77
N ASN A 300 -16.10 -7.91 -15.28
CA ASN A 300 -17.20 -8.85 -15.45
C ASN A 300 -18.12 -8.39 -16.56
N ASN A 301 -18.39 -9.23 -17.55
CA ASN A 301 -19.24 -8.87 -18.70
C ASN A 301 -20.76 -9.11 -18.47
N GLY A 302 -21.15 -9.55 -17.27
CA GLY A 302 -22.54 -9.81 -16.93
C GLY A 302 -23.08 -11.14 -17.42
N GLU A 303 -22.32 -11.89 -18.22
CA GLU A 303 -22.75 -13.20 -18.70
C GLU A 303 -22.72 -14.24 -17.58
N PRO A 304 -23.64 -15.21 -17.60
CA PRO A 304 -23.57 -16.36 -16.70
C PRO A 304 -22.27 -17.11 -16.97
N THR A 305 -21.34 -17.02 -16.05
CA THR A 305 -20.06 -17.71 -16.18
C THR A 305 -19.91 -18.76 -15.10
N PRO A 306 -19.09 -19.82 -15.35
CA PRO A 306 -18.64 -20.66 -14.28
C PRO A 306 -17.97 -19.79 -13.21
N PRO A 307 -17.93 -20.26 -11.96
CA PRO A 307 -17.27 -19.54 -10.88
C PRO A 307 -15.88 -19.10 -11.32
N MET A 308 -15.46 -17.92 -10.87
CA MET A 308 -14.11 -17.44 -11.07
C MET A 308 -13.10 -18.58 -10.79
N PRO A 309 -12.10 -18.80 -11.65
CA PRO A 309 -11.16 -19.88 -11.46
C PRO A 309 -10.46 -19.75 -10.09
N PRO A 310 -10.17 -20.88 -9.41
CA PRO A 310 -9.54 -20.85 -8.10
C PRO A 310 -8.08 -20.36 -8.17
N SER A 311 -7.53 -20.26 -9.35
CA SER A 311 -6.15 -19.85 -9.63
C SER A 311 -6.11 -18.96 -10.86
N ASN A 312 -5.06 -18.15 -10.96
CA ASN A 312 -4.86 -17.29 -12.14
C ASN A 312 -4.59 -18.13 -13.40
N PRO A 313 -5.49 -18.11 -14.42
CA PRO A 313 -5.31 -18.87 -15.63
C PRO A 313 -4.20 -18.32 -16.56
N ASN A 314 -3.78 -17.08 -16.34
CA ASN A 314 -2.76 -16.44 -17.17
C ASN A 314 -1.34 -16.86 -16.79
N GLY A 315 -1.13 -17.29 -15.55
CA GLY A 315 0.19 -17.73 -15.08
C GLY A 315 1.24 -16.62 -15.07
N TRP A 316 2.49 -17.05 -14.89
CA TRP A 316 3.64 -16.17 -14.93
C TRP A 316 4.79 -16.81 -15.74
N PRO A 317 5.51 -16.08 -16.62
CA PRO A 317 5.21 -14.71 -17.07
C PRO A 317 3.86 -14.65 -17.76
N PRO A 318 3.13 -13.52 -17.65
CA PRO A 318 1.83 -13.41 -18.31
C PRO A 318 2.00 -13.46 -19.83
N PRO A 319 1.10 -14.14 -20.58
CA PRO A 319 1.15 -14.14 -22.03
C PRO A 319 0.85 -12.74 -22.60
N PRO A 320 1.35 -12.41 -23.79
CA PRO A 320 1.05 -11.12 -24.44
C PRO A 320 -0.44 -10.83 -24.60
N THR A 321 -1.24 -11.88 -24.83
CA THR A 321 -2.69 -11.81 -24.92
C THR A 321 -3.30 -12.46 -23.69
N PRO A 322 -4.00 -11.70 -22.84
CA PRO A 322 -4.59 -12.23 -21.62
C PRO A 322 -5.79 -13.14 -21.90
N SER A 323 -5.95 -14.17 -21.09
CA SER A 323 -7.19 -14.93 -21.01
C SER A 323 -8.16 -14.19 -20.10
N VAL A 324 -9.16 -13.54 -20.69
CA VAL A 324 -10.18 -12.79 -19.96
C VAL A 324 -11.18 -13.74 -19.32
N PHE A 325 -11.58 -13.47 -18.09
CA PHE A 325 -12.59 -14.20 -17.33
C PHE A 325 -13.43 -13.23 -16.47
N ASN A 326 -14.54 -13.69 -15.91
CA ASN A 326 -15.39 -12.86 -15.07
C ASN A 326 -15.00 -12.99 -13.59
N VAL A 327 -14.58 -11.86 -13.02
CA VAL A 327 -14.34 -11.74 -11.58
C VAL A 327 -15.68 -11.63 -10.85
N GLN A 328 -15.79 -12.30 -9.73
CA GLN A 328 -16.96 -12.22 -8.84
C GLN A 328 -16.53 -11.82 -7.44
N ARG A 329 -17.34 -11.03 -6.76
CA ARG A 329 -17.18 -10.81 -5.33
C ARG A 329 -17.69 -12.03 -4.57
N ILE A 330 -16.80 -12.70 -3.86
CA ILE A 330 -17.13 -13.89 -3.07
C ILE A 330 -17.60 -13.49 -1.66
N THR A 331 -16.91 -12.54 -1.03
CA THR A 331 -17.27 -12.05 0.30
C THR A 331 -18.00 -10.71 0.18
N PRO A 332 -19.25 -10.62 0.66
CA PRO A 332 -20.00 -9.37 0.58
C PRO A 332 -19.41 -8.30 1.50
N ILE A 333 -19.59 -7.03 1.11
CA ILE A 333 -19.22 -5.89 1.96
C ILE A 333 -20.15 -5.85 3.17
N ASN A 334 -19.59 -5.57 4.35
CA ASN A 334 -20.37 -5.46 5.59
C ASN A 334 -21.48 -4.41 5.47
N PRO A 335 -22.72 -4.69 5.91
CA PRO A 335 -23.82 -3.71 5.87
C PRO A 335 -23.51 -2.39 6.57
N ALA A 336 -22.76 -2.38 7.67
CA ALA A 336 -22.33 -1.15 8.33
C ALA A 336 -21.36 -0.34 7.46
N THR A 337 -20.44 -1.01 6.79
CA THR A 337 -19.52 -0.39 5.82
C THR A 337 -20.29 0.16 4.61
N ILE A 338 -21.31 -0.56 4.11
CA ILE A 338 -22.22 -0.06 3.06
C ILE A 338 -22.93 1.21 3.50
N ALA A 339 -23.38 1.28 4.75
CA ALA A 339 -24.01 2.47 5.30
C ALA A 339 -23.04 3.67 5.34
N THR A 340 -21.83 3.46 5.80
CA THR A 340 -20.77 4.49 5.80
C THR A 340 -20.41 4.92 4.36
N ASN A 341 -20.32 3.96 3.42
CA ASN A 341 -20.09 4.26 2.00
C ASN A 341 -21.15 5.21 1.45
N LYS A 342 -22.43 4.96 1.70
CA LYS A 342 -23.52 5.81 1.23
C LYS A 342 -23.41 7.25 1.73
N LEU A 343 -23.02 7.45 2.99
CA LEU A 343 -22.82 8.78 3.57
C LEU A 343 -21.70 9.54 2.85
N TYR A 344 -20.53 8.91 2.69
CA TYR A 344 -19.39 9.53 2.03
C TYR A 344 -19.62 9.72 0.53
N GLN A 345 -20.18 8.74 -0.17
CA GLN A 345 -20.53 8.84 -1.60
C GLN A 345 -21.50 9.99 -1.86
N SER A 346 -22.53 10.17 -1.02
CA SER A 346 -23.46 11.31 -1.15
C SER A 346 -22.77 12.66 -0.94
N ALA A 347 -21.88 12.77 0.04
CA ALA A 347 -21.12 13.97 0.28
C ALA A 347 -20.12 14.28 -0.87
N LEU A 348 -19.51 13.25 -1.45
CA LEU A 348 -18.60 13.38 -2.59
C LEU A 348 -19.36 13.67 -3.90
N GLN A 349 -20.59 13.17 -4.06
CA GLN A 349 -21.45 13.52 -5.18
C GLN A 349 -21.73 15.00 -5.22
N ALA A 350 -21.97 15.63 -4.07
CA ALA A 350 -22.17 17.07 -3.95
C ALA A 350 -20.93 17.89 -4.31
N LYS A 351 -19.74 17.28 -4.30
CA LYS A 351 -18.48 17.92 -4.72
C LYS A 351 -18.20 17.75 -6.21
N GLY A 352 -18.89 16.82 -6.88
CA GLY A 352 -18.62 16.42 -8.25
C GLY A 352 -17.37 15.53 -8.39
N GLY A 353 -17.05 15.16 -9.62
CA GLY A 353 -15.91 14.30 -9.92
C GLY A 353 -16.15 12.80 -9.69
N PRO A 354 -15.12 11.97 -9.81
CA PRO A 354 -15.27 10.51 -9.84
C PRO A 354 -15.39 9.86 -8.46
N TRP A 355 -15.08 10.54 -7.36
CA TRP A 355 -14.88 9.94 -6.05
C TRP A 355 -16.14 9.31 -5.44
N GLN A 356 -17.32 9.76 -5.84
CA GLN A 356 -18.60 9.14 -5.49
C GLN A 356 -18.76 7.69 -6.03
N PHE A 357 -17.94 7.30 -7.01
CA PHE A 357 -17.94 5.98 -7.63
C PHE A 357 -16.90 5.03 -7.04
N TYR A 358 -16.36 5.37 -5.88
CA TYR A 358 -15.50 4.49 -5.09
C TYR A 358 -16.21 4.05 -3.83
N GLN A 359 -15.85 2.88 -3.33
CA GLN A 359 -16.41 2.31 -2.11
C GLN A 359 -15.31 1.69 -1.26
N LEU A 360 -15.43 1.87 0.04
CA LEU A 360 -14.67 1.10 1.01
C LEU A 360 -15.20 -0.33 1.00
N VAL A 361 -14.33 -1.30 0.76
CA VAL A 361 -14.66 -2.71 0.88
C VAL A 361 -14.61 -3.12 2.33
N MET A 362 -13.56 -2.66 3.03
CA MET A 362 -13.33 -3.03 4.41
C MET A 362 -12.25 -2.16 5.05
N THR A 363 -12.34 -2.03 6.37
CA THR A 363 -11.25 -1.63 7.26
C THR A 363 -10.89 -2.80 8.16
N GLN A 364 -9.59 -3.14 8.31
CA GLN A 364 -9.09 -4.03 9.35
C GLN A 364 -8.19 -3.27 10.32
N TRP A 365 -8.24 -3.67 11.58
CA TRP A 365 -7.44 -3.08 12.66
C TRP A 365 -7.16 -4.13 13.73
N PRO A 366 -6.07 -4.02 14.50
CA PRO A 366 -5.83 -4.90 15.64
C PRO A 366 -6.88 -4.67 16.73
N LEU A 367 -7.44 -5.77 17.27
CA LEU A 367 -8.49 -5.73 18.30
C LEU A 367 -8.01 -5.02 19.56
N GLN A 368 -6.77 -5.28 19.97
CA GLN A 368 -6.23 -4.70 21.18
C GLN A 368 -5.69 -3.30 20.91
N LEU A 369 -6.18 -2.35 21.70
CA LEU A 369 -5.50 -1.10 21.96
C LEU A 369 -4.18 -1.43 22.63
N ASN A 370 -3.13 -0.78 22.22
CA ASN A 370 -1.89 -0.86 22.93
C ASN A 370 -1.73 0.33 23.87
N PRO A 371 -2.12 0.22 25.13
CA PRO A 371 -1.78 1.19 26.16
C PRO A 371 -0.46 0.79 26.80
N PRO A 372 0.27 1.63 27.14
CA PRO A 372 1.37 2.48 26.77
C PRO A 372 2.63 1.76 26.29
N ASN A 373 2.61 0.46 26.10
CA ASN A 373 3.77 -0.30 25.61
C ASN A 373 3.48 -0.82 24.21
N PRO A 374 4.41 -0.61 23.25
CA PRO A 374 4.32 -1.27 21.98
C PRO A 374 4.17 -2.77 22.25
N ILE A 375 3.13 -3.39 21.71
CA ILE A 375 3.03 -4.83 21.73
C ILE A 375 4.16 -5.33 20.83
N PRO A 376 5.22 -5.94 21.38
CA PRO A 376 6.13 -6.70 20.55
C PRO A 376 5.36 -7.95 20.15
N THR A 377 4.58 -7.86 19.12
CA THR A 377 3.87 -9.02 18.63
C THR A 377 4.56 -9.47 17.36
N SER A 378 4.95 -10.72 17.38
CA SER A 378 5.33 -11.47 16.18
C SER A 378 4.16 -11.56 15.16
N GLN A 379 3.05 -10.88 15.39
CA GLN A 379 1.83 -10.93 14.58
C GLN A 379 1.10 -9.60 14.62
N PRO A 380 0.37 -9.20 13.54
CA PRO A 380 -0.39 -7.95 13.49
C PRO A 380 -1.58 -7.92 14.45
N GLY A 381 -1.71 -8.91 15.33
CA GLY A 381 -2.78 -9.01 16.30
C GLY A 381 -4.06 -9.67 15.73
N THR A 382 -5.04 -9.85 16.61
CA THR A 382 -6.35 -10.37 16.20
C THR A 382 -7.13 -9.25 15.52
N PRO A 383 -7.71 -9.47 14.32
CA PRO A 383 -8.56 -8.48 13.67
C PRO A 383 -9.73 -8.05 14.56
N GLY A 384 -9.95 -6.75 14.67
CA GLY A 384 -11.04 -6.17 15.47
C GLY A 384 -12.41 -6.30 14.83
N ASN A 385 -12.47 -6.60 13.54
CA ASN A 385 -13.70 -6.82 12.80
C ASN A 385 -13.80 -8.28 12.37
N THR A 386 -14.77 -8.97 12.92
CA THR A 386 -15.11 -10.34 12.54
C THR A 386 -16.49 -10.30 11.85
N PHE A 387 -16.52 -10.32 10.52
CA PHE A 387 -17.77 -10.32 9.80
C PHE A 387 -17.68 -11.07 8.48
N PRO A 388 -18.73 -11.77 8.11
CA PRO A 388 -19.84 -12.19 8.95
C PRO A 388 -19.39 -13.27 9.96
N PRO A 389 -20.07 -13.39 11.11
CA PRO A 389 -19.64 -14.34 12.16
C PRO A 389 -19.65 -15.80 11.72
N ALA A 390 -20.35 -16.12 10.63
CA ALA A 390 -20.47 -17.47 10.09
C ALA A 390 -19.43 -17.80 9.00
N THR A 391 -18.68 -16.83 8.50
CA THR A 391 -17.57 -17.05 7.59
C THR A 391 -16.27 -16.91 8.37
N PRO A 392 -15.20 -17.53 7.92
CA PRO A 392 -13.91 -17.28 8.52
C PRO A 392 -13.72 -15.76 8.61
N ALA A 393 -13.58 -15.28 9.82
CA ALA A 393 -13.56 -13.85 10.19
C ALA A 393 -12.51 -13.00 9.44
N SER A 394 -11.75 -13.62 8.57
CA SER A 394 -10.60 -13.08 7.89
C SER A 394 -10.69 -13.08 6.35
N ALA A 395 -11.79 -13.60 5.78
CA ALA A 395 -11.94 -13.71 4.32
C ALA A 395 -12.43 -12.38 3.71
N PHE A 396 -11.58 -11.39 3.70
CA PHE A 396 -11.86 -10.10 3.07
C PHE A 396 -10.90 -9.88 1.91
N ALA A 397 -11.41 -9.55 0.76
CA ALA A 397 -10.59 -9.36 -0.41
C ALA A 397 -11.14 -8.26 -1.31
N ASN A 398 -10.23 -7.46 -1.83
CA ASN A 398 -10.48 -6.54 -2.92
C ASN A 398 -10.50 -7.31 -4.23
N VAL A 399 -11.53 -7.12 -5.05
CA VAL A 399 -11.72 -7.92 -6.27
C VAL A 399 -10.64 -7.70 -7.33
N VAL A 400 -9.86 -6.63 -7.24
CA VAL A 400 -8.77 -6.32 -8.20
C VAL A 400 -7.38 -6.40 -7.60
N LEU A 401 -7.26 -6.52 -6.27
CA LEU A 401 -6.00 -6.65 -5.57
C LEU A 401 -5.78 -8.08 -5.04
N GLU A 402 -6.82 -8.77 -4.53
CA GLU A 402 -6.77 -10.14 -4.06
C GLU A 402 -7.73 -11.06 -4.83
N THR A 403 -7.84 -10.92 -6.14
CA THR A 403 -8.85 -11.56 -6.99
C THR A 403 -8.94 -13.07 -6.76
N PHE A 404 -7.81 -13.78 -6.74
CA PHE A 404 -7.76 -15.23 -6.64
C PHE A 404 -7.76 -15.76 -5.21
N ASP A 405 -7.65 -14.86 -4.22
CA ASP A 405 -7.57 -15.23 -2.81
C ASP A 405 -8.90 -15.12 -2.07
N GLN A 406 -9.96 -14.64 -2.69
CA GLN A 406 -11.24 -14.36 -2.06
C GLN A 406 -11.88 -15.55 -1.32
N ARG A 407 -11.49 -16.79 -1.64
CA ARG A 407 -12.06 -18.03 -1.06
C ARG A 407 -11.28 -18.58 0.12
N ARG A 408 -10.12 -18.03 0.42
CA ARG A 408 -9.26 -18.56 1.48
C ARG A 408 -9.61 -17.96 2.82
N ILE A 409 -9.56 -18.81 3.85
CA ILE A 409 -9.84 -18.42 5.24
C ILE A 409 -8.86 -17.34 5.75
N GLN A 410 -7.72 -17.18 5.10
CA GLN A 410 -6.61 -16.35 5.56
C GLN A 410 -6.39 -15.08 4.73
N THR A 411 -7.36 -14.66 3.93
CA THR A 411 -7.23 -13.57 2.96
C THR A 411 -7.48 -12.17 3.49
N GLY A 412 -7.72 -12.02 4.79
CA GLY A 412 -7.76 -10.68 5.39
C GLY A 412 -6.37 -10.03 5.37
N CYS A 413 -6.32 -8.68 5.27
CA CYS A 413 -5.08 -7.92 5.25
C CYS A 413 -4.12 -8.37 6.35
N MET A 414 -4.58 -8.34 7.60
CA MET A 414 -3.75 -8.70 8.76
C MET A 414 -3.28 -10.14 8.74
N ASN A 415 -4.10 -11.08 8.24
CA ASN A 415 -3.70 -12.49 8.18
C ASN A 415 -2.64 -12.74 7.12
N CYS A 416 -2.77 -12.15 5.94
CA CYS A 416 -1.76 -12.21 4.91
C CYS A 416 -0.44 -11.56 5.38
N HIS A 417 -0.54 -10.39 6.00
CA HIS A 417 0.61 -9.63 6.49
C HIS A 417 1.27 -10.21 7.75
N THR A 418 0.64 -11.15 8.45
CA THR A 418 1.27 -11.94 9.51
C THR A 418 2.51 -12.69 9.01
N GLY A 419 2.53 -13.08 7.74
CA GLY A 419 3.65 -13.80 7.14
C GLY A 419 4.95 -13.00 7.00
N THR A 420 4.91 -11.66 7.10
CA THR A 420 6.10 -10.83 6.89
C THR A 420 6.97 -10.62 8.11
N GLN A 421 6.46 -10.90 9.29
CA GLN A 421 7.12 -10.70 10.60
C GLN A 421 7.32 -9.22 11.01
N THR A 422 7.68 -9.04 12.27
CA THR A 422 7.95 -7.72 12.88
C THR A 422 9.17 -7.02 12.30
N SER A 423 10.15 -7.75 11.79
CA SER A 423 11.36 -7.18 11.18
C SER A 423 11.07 -6.23 10.01
N THR A 424 9.91 -6.35 9.39
CA THR A 424 9.45 -5.48 8.30
C THR A 424 8.23 -4.64 8.69
N ASP A 425 7.89 -4.63 9.97
CA ASP A 425 6.68 -3.99 10.50
C ASP A 425 5.41 -4.42 9.72
N PHE A 426 5.35 -5.70 9.36
CA PHE A 426 4.27 -6.33 8.59
C PHE A 426 4.15 -5.89 7.12
N LEU A 427 5.17 -5.22 6.55
CA LEU A 427 5.16 -4.78 5.16
C LEU A 427 5.86 -5.80 4.24
N TRP A 428 5.12 -6.37 3.31
CA TRP A 428 5.67 -7.29 2.30
C TRP A 428 6.70 -6.62 1.40
N SER A 429 6.49 -5.35 1.06
CA SER A 429 7.38 -4.57 0.21
C SER A 429 8.83 -4.57 0.70
N LEU A 430 9.05 -4.36 2.00
CA LEU A 430 10.37 -4.48 2.61
C LEU A 430 10.89 -5.93 2.63
N GLY A 431 10.03 -6.86 3.06
CA GLY A 431 10.39 -8.27 3.18
C GLY A 431 10.86 -8.89 1.87
N VAL A 432 10.33 -8.42 0.77
CA VAL A 432 10.59 -8.95 -0.58
C VAL A 432 11.67 -8.21 -1.31
N ASN A 433 11.59 -6.87 -1.34
CA ASN A 433 12.41 -6.05 -2.21
C ASN A 433 13.76 -5.65 -1.61
N ALA A 434 13.93 -5.73 -0.27
CA ALA A 434 15.22 -5.43 0.37
C ALA A 434 16.33 -6.31 -0.20
N TRP A 435 17.42 -5.68 -0.63
CA TRP A 435 18.52 -6.35 -1.32
C TRP A 435 19.45 -7.14 -0.38
N PRO A 436 19.90 -8.34 -0.73
CA PRO A 436 19.46 -9.12 -1.89
C PRO A 436 18.01 -9.56 -1.72
N PRO A 437 17.19 -9.47 -2.78
CA PRO A 437 15.79 -9.87 -2.70
C PRO A 437 15.68 -11.35 -2.33
N LEU A 438 14.60 -11.71 -1.60
CA LEU A 438 14.40 -13.08 -1.12
C LEU A 438 14.25 -14.10 -2.25
N VAL A 439 13.89 -13.63 -3.41
CA VAL A 439 13.60 -14.50 -4.54
C VAL A 439 14.62 -14.31 -5.63
N THR A 440 15.52 -15.26 -5.72
CA THR A 440 16.42 -15.47 -6.84
C THR A 440 15.94 -16.67 -7.66
N SER A 441 14.68 -16.70 -8.06
CA SER A 441 14.21 -17.67 -9.03
C SER A 441 14.53 -17.22 -10.46
N PRO A 442 14.72 -18.12 -11.43
CA PRO A 442 15.07 -17.78 -12.81
C PRO A 442 14.00 -16.94 -13.57
N ALA A 443 12.82 -16.72 -12.98
CA ALA A 443 11.95 -15.66 -13.42
C ALA A 443 12.54 -14.33 -12.95
N THR A 444 13.33 -13.74 -13.78
CA THR A 444 14.01 -12.46 -13.59
C THR A 444 13.01 -11.39 -13.19
N PRO A 445 13.22 -10.63 -12.09
CA PRO A 445 12.42 -9.43 -11.84
C PRO A 445 12.39 -8.58 -13.09
N MET A 446 11.27 -7.91 -13.38
CA MET A 446 11.14 -7.13 -14.58
C MET A 446 12.27 -6.10 -14.76
N LEU A 447 12.79 -5.52 -13.66
CA LEU A 447 13.99 -4.68 -13.65
C LEU A 447 15.28 -5.47 -14.01
N THR A 448 15.35 -6.77 -13.70
CA THR A 448 16.49 -7.62 -14.09
C THR A 448 16.29 -8.21 -15.49
N MET A 449 15.07 -8.34 -16.01
CA MET A 449 14.84 -8.60 -17.44
C MET A 449 15.46 -7.49 -18.29
N LEU A 450 15.42 -6.27 -17.79
CA LEU A 450 16.04 -5.12 -18.42
C LEU A 450 17.58 -5.25 -18.50
N SER A 451 18.22 -5.90 -17.54
CA SER A 451 19.67 -6.16 -17.57
C SER A 451 20.05 -7.45 -18.30
N ALA A 452 19.13 -8.39 -18.47
CA ALA A 452 19.41 -9.69 -19.13
C ALA A 452 19.53 -9.56 -20.66
N GLN A 453 18.90 -8.55 -21.28
CA GLN A 453 19.10 -8.27 -22.70
C GLN A 453 20.53 -7.81 -23.06
N GLN A 454 21.34 -7.42 -22.08
CA GLN A 454 22.76 -7.16 -22.30
C GLN A 454 23.63 -8.43 -22.25
N ARG A 455 23.05 -9.61 -21.98
CA ARG A 455 23.79 -10.88 -21.82
C ARG A 455 23.50 -11.90 -22.93
N THR A 456 23.39 -11.51 -24.18
CA THR A 456 23.36 -12.46 -25.29
C THR A 456 24.74 -12.98 -25.69
N SER A 457 25.62 -13.25 -24.72
CA SER A 457 26.83 -14.06 -24.98
C SER A 457 27.43 -14.63 -23.70
N ALA A 458 26.71 -15.46 -22.94
CA ALA A 458 27.37 -16.35 -22.01
C ALA A 458 26.49 -17.57 -21.73
N THR A 459 27.01 -18.70 -22.12
CA THR A 459 26.55 -20.07 -21.94
C THR A 459 25.96 -20.36 -20.57
N SER A 460 24.79 -20.99 -20.60
CA SER A 460 24.06 -21.57 -19.47
C SER A 460 24.97 -22.39 -18.54
N ARG A 461 25.00 -22.04 -17.28
CA ARG A 461 25.20 -22.99 -16.18
C ARG A 461 24.23 -22.66 -15.06
N THR A 462 23.17 -23.44 -15.00
CA THR A 462 22.21 -23.51 -13.91
C THR A 462 22.95 -23.88 -12.63
N ARG A 463 23.08 -22.97 -11.67
CA ARG A 463 23.35 -23.32 -10.27
C ARG A 463 22.03 -23.16 -9.51
N GLN A 464 21.38 -24.29 -9.27
CA GLN A 464 20.42 -24.42 -8.20
C GLN A 464 21.16 -24.19 -6.86
N GLN A 465 20.93 -23.04 -6.23
CA GLN A 465 21.27 -22.90 -4.81
C GLN A 465 20.11 -23.48 -4.01
N THR A 466 20.28 -24.73 -3.55
CA THR A 466 19.47 -25.32 -2.50
C THR A 466 19.85 -24.64 -1.19
N PHE A 467 18.92 -23.92 -0.56
CA PHE A 467 19.09 -23.47 0.81
C PHE A 467 19.04 -24.70 1.74
N ALA A 468 19.99 -24.79 2.66
CA ALA A 468 19.97 -25.80 3.70
C ALA A 468 18.73 -25.61 4.59
N ALA A 469 18.05 -26.72 4.91
CA ALA A 469 16.92 -26.72 5.83
C ALA A 469 17.34 -26.08 7.16
N GLY A 470 16.76 -24.97 7.54
CA GLY A 470 17.09 -24.21 8.75
C GLY A 470 17.47 -22.74 8.53
N GLN A 471 17.67 -22.29 7.28
CA GLN A 471 18.01 -20.89 6.97
C GLN A 471 16.86 -20.07 6.38
N VAL A 472 15.66 -20.65 6.26
CA VAL A 472 14.48 -19.97 5.73
C VAL A 472 13.80 -19.25 6.90
N PRO A 473 13.63 -17.91 6.86
CA PRO A 473 12.84 -17.22 7.86
C PRO A 473 11.42 -17.81 7.95
N ALA A 474 10.84 -17.86 9.15
CA ALA A 474 9.50 -18.45 9.37
C ALA A 474 8.40 -17.79 8.51
N SER A 475 8.57 -16.51 8.15
CA SER A 475 7.74 -15.78 7.18
C SER A 475 7.71 -16.40 5.79
N PHE A 476 8.84 -16.97 5.38
CA PHE A 476 8.96 -17.63 4.10
C PHE A 476 8.35 -19.03 4.12
N THR A 477 8.46 -19.72 5.25
CA THR A 477 7.81 -21.02 5.46
C THR A 477 6.29 -20.86 5.34
N TYR A 478 5.71 -19.81 5.90
CA TYR A 478 4.28 -19.52 5.76
C TYR A 478 3.86 -19.28 4.31
N LEU A 479 4.61 -18.48 3.54
CA LEU A 479 4.33 -18.27 2.13
C LEU A 479 4.46 -19.58 1.32
N VAL A 480 5.49 -20.38 1.60
CA VAL A 480 5.69 -21.69 1.00
C VAL A 480 4.57 -22.66 1.39
N ASP A 481 4.11 -22.64 2.64
CA ASP A 481 3.01 -23.48 3.12
C ASP A 481 1.65 -22.97 2.58
N LEU A 482 1.46 -21.67 2.44
CA LEU A 482 0.32 -21.06 1.75
C LEU A 482 0.29 -21.49 0.27
N LEU A 483 1.44 -21.51 -0.39
CA LEU A 483 1.57 -21.95 -1.77
C LEU A 483 1.38 -23.47 -1.91
N LYS A 484 1.84 -24.27 -0.94
CA LYS A 484 1.63 -25.72 -0.91
C LYS A 484 0.19 -26.11 -0.61
N SER A 485 -0.49 -25.41 0.30
CA SER A 485 -1.91 -25.62 0.61
C SER A 485 -2.84 -25.31 -0.56
N ALA A 486 -2.37 -24.52 -1.53
CA ALA A 486 -3.07 -24.24 -2.77
C ALA A 486 -3.14 -25.45 -3.72
N HIS A 487 -2.34 -26.48 -3.48
CA HIS A 487 -2.18 -27.65 -4.34
C HIS A 487 -2.79 -28.94 -3.78
N GLN A 488 -3.51 -28.87 -2.65
CA GLN A 488 -4.30 -30.03 -2.23
C GLN A 488 -5.68 -29.97 -2.90
N PRO A 489 -6.10 -31.09 -3.53
CA PRO A 489 -7.33 -31.20 -4.32
C PRO A 489 -8.60 -30.96 -3.51
#